data_a1b4d59a1c0918ecf6c0fc22a3e53f3a
#
_entry.id   a1b4d59a1c0918ecf6c0fc22a3e53f3a
#
_cell.length_a   1.000
_cell.length_b   1.000
_cell.length_c   1.000
_cell.angle_alpha   90.00
_cell.angle_beta   90.00
_cell.angle_gamma   90.00
#
_symmetry.space_group_name_H-M   'P 1'
#
loop_
_entity.id
_entity.type
_entity.pdbx_description
1 polymer ?
#
loop_
_entity_poly.entity_id
_entity_poly.type
_entity_poly.pdbx_seq_one_letter_code
_entity_poly.pdbx_strand_id
1 'polypeptide(L)'
;MRLAEAATVAVLLCVAAEAPVAEESAAASAARSSVAAETRGEVVVGRERLGEDLEAMRKYRPGYRFWSHVFSVPDGHIAFGSATDGKLLATFPAKGDWLEGARWGDSEYAQLFDGQRFDGSLNERREETARLLAEAAGPVVHHSTRGTFIEAGTKRFGTFLSEWGRIFERFGVPAEIGLAQALVESGLRGDVRSEAGAIGFCQWMPTNWKRLKKLSPHVIEGYNQTTQAAYCAAHLTILATKYGSFVPALSEHHAGGTNVGRTIINGAFAGGEDIRERYFLGGELTLLIRQIGLPGYRDVVGGYGPRSFRYAELVFGNMSTIATLEASIPQQRVYAMRARRSISLQEVARKTGLSTDEVRRFNPALVNQVPAGANLYLPAHYDELGTDVTFWHRPPSAEYADVLDDFLRLDEHYSPEDWDDRSVVPTLREFAARFRATNTEEGTVMAVMLEYVLEDLSRSERFEILTAFRNSEHVQRLLEIGAREREERLPAPDESYGWGRRIALLSAMSFR
;
A
#
# COMPACT_ATOMS: atom_id res chain seq x y z
N MET A 1 17.18 31.18 41.90
CA MET A 1 15.85 30.71 42.26
C MET A 1 14.93 31.05 41.11
N ARG A 2 14.78 30.16 40.18
CA ARG A 2 13.68 30.08 39.18
C ARG A 2 13.58 28.60 38.79
N LEU A 3 12.47 28.00 39.19
CA LEU A 3 12.09 26.64 38.89
C LEU A 3 11.67 26.59 37.39
N ALA A 4 12.23 25.66 36.65
CA ALA A 4 11.73 25.25 35.32
C ALA A 4 10.90 23.98 35.52
N GLU A 5 9.62 24.08 35.30
CA GLU A 5 8.69 22.96 35.29
C GLU A 5 8.97 22.08 34.06
N ALA A 6 9.37 20.85 34.29
CA ALA A 6 9.46 19.82 33.29
C ALA A 6 8.04 19.20 33.13
N ALA A 7 7.38 19.47 32.03
CA ALA A 7 6.14 18.79 31.66
C ALA A 7 6.49 17.36 31.21
N THR A 8 6.18 16.40 32.06
CA THR A 8 6.26 14.97 31.77
C THR A 8 5.07 14.59 30.91
N VAL A 9 5.30 14.39 29.60
CA VAL A 9 4.32 13.78 28.71
C VAL A 9 4.33 12.28 28.96
N ALA A 10 3.34 11.80 29.69
CA ALA A 10 3.08 10.38 29.87
C ALA A 10 2.54 9.80 28.53
N VAL A 11 3.38 9.08 27.81
CA VAL A 11 2.93 8.23 26.69
C VAL A 11 2.27 7.00 27.30
N LEU A 12 0.94 6.93 27.25
CA LEU A 12 0.18 5.72 27.59
C LEU A 12 0.52 4.63 26.58
N LEU A 13 1.33 3.68 27.00
CA LEU A 13 1.46 2.37 26.35
C LEU A 13 0.19 1.57 26.68
N CYS A 14 -0.77 1.56 25.77
CA CYS A 14 -1.85 0.58 25.81
C CYS A 14 -1.28 -0.78 25.44
N VAL A 15 -0.97 -1.60 26.44
CA VAL A 15 -0.91 -3.05 26.29
C VAL A 15 -2.32 -3.48 25.93
N ALA A 16 -2.54 -3.94 24.73
CA ALA A 16 -3.81 -4.53 24.31
C ALA A 16 -3.97 -5.87 25.05
N ALA A 17 -4.63 -5.83 26.21
CA ALA A 17 -5.28 -7.00 26.75
C ALA A 17 -6.39 -7.38 25.77
N GLU A 18 -6.49 -8.66 25.42
CA GLU A 18 -7.62 -9.20 24.66
C GLU A 18 -8.92 -8.84 25.39
N ALA A 19 -9.60 -7.81 24.89
CA ALA A 19 -10.94 -7.50 25.35
C ALA A 19 -11.90 -8.54 24.75
N PRO A 20 -12.85 -9.08 25.52
CA PRO A 20 -13.92 -9.92 24.98
C PRO A 20 -14.67 -9.09 23.94
N VAL A 21 -15.11 -9.75 22.86
CA VAL A 21 -15.93 -9.16 21.80
C VAL A 21 -17.14 -8.50 22.47
N ALA A 22 -17.05 -7.18 22.66
CA ALA A 22 -18.16 -6.42 23.18
C ALA A 22 -19.23 -6.34 22.09
N GLU A 23 -20.47 -6.63 22.44
CA GLU A 23 -21.65 -6.40 21.59
C GLU A 23 -21.60 -4.97 21.05
N GLU A 24 -21.47 -4.83 19.74
CA GLU A 24 -21.55 -3.54 19.04
C GLU A 24 -22.88 -2.89 19.38
N SER A 25 -22.86 -1.66 19.88
CA SER A 25 -24.09 -0.94 20.17
C SER A 25 -24.95 -0.82 18.91
N ALA A 26 -26.26 -1.08 19.02
CA ALA A 26 -27.20 -1.06 17.90
C ALA A 26 -27.16 0.28 17.11
N ALA A 27 -26.76 1.39 17.73
CA ALA A 27 -26.60 2.70 17.11
C ALA A 27 -25.35 2.77 16.20
N ALA A 28 -24.23 2.16 16.58
CA ALA A 28 -23.02 2.09 15.75
C ALA A 28 -23.23 1.15 14.57
N SER A 29 -23.97 0.06 14.78
CA SER A 29 -24.38 -0.86 13.70
C SER A 29 -25.38 -0.19 12.73
N ALA A 30 -26.33 0.59 13.23
CA ALA A 30 -27.28 1.32 12.39
C ALA A 30 -26.61 2.44 11.57
N ALA A 31 -25.64 3.17 12.16
CA ALA A 31 -24.87 4.20 11.44
C ALA A 31 -23.98 3.59 10.37
N ARG A 32 -23.33 2.45 10.64
CA ARG A 32 -22.58 1.67 9.62
C ARG A 32 -23.50 1.10 8.55
N SER A 33 -24.71 0.68 8.93
CA SER A 33 -25.69 0.13 7.96
C SER A 33 -26.27 1.20 7.04
N SER A 34 -26.46 2.45 7.51
CA SER A 34 -26.95 3.55 6.68
C SER A 34 -25.88 4.08 5.71
N VAL A 35 -24.62 4.14 6.13
CA VAL A 35 -23.48 4.49 5.26
C VAL A 35 -23.20 3.35 4.26
N ALA A 36 -23.33 2.09 4.68
CA ALA A 36 -23.22 0.92 3.81
C ALA A 36 -24.37 0.80 2.80
N ALA A 37 -25.52 1.42 3.03
CA ALA A 37 -26.64 1.41 2.09
C ALA A 37 -26.45 2.38 0.91
N GLU A 38 -25.66 3.46 1.08
CA GLU A 38 -25.33 4.41 0.01
C GLU A 38 -24.19 3.94 -0.91
N THR A 39 -23.40 2.93 -0.51
CA THR A 39 -22.22 2.43 -1.26
C THR A 39 -22.35 0.98 -1.73
N ARG A 40 -23.54 0.38 -1.74
CA ARG A 40 -23.74 -1.07 -1.90
C ARG A 40 -23.42 -1.69 -3.27
N GLY A 41 -23.06 -0.93 -4.30
CA GLY A 41 -22.74 -1.48 -5.64
C GLY A 41 -21.24 -1.53 -5.95
N GLU A 42 -20.47 -0.57 -5.47
CA GLU A 42 -19.19 -0.19 -6.08
C GLU A 42 -17.94 -0.91 -5.54
N VAL A 43 -18.02 -1.52 -4.38
CA VAL A 43 -16.84 -2.12 -3.70
C VAL A 43 -16.89 -3.65 -3.64
N VAL A 44 -17.95 -4.30 -4.12
CA VAL A 44 -18.15 -5.76 -3.96
C VAL A 44 -16.98 -6.53 -4.54
N VAL A 45 -16.65 -6.31 -5.82
CA VAL A 45 -15.52 -6.99 -6.49
C VAL A 45 -14.20 -6.71 -5.80
N GLY A 46 -13.95 -5.46 -5.41
CA GLY A 46 -12.74 -5.10 -4.65
C GLY A 46 -12.65 -5.81 -3.31
N ARG A 47 -13.76 -5.99 -2.60
CA ARG A 47 -13.84 -6.71 -1.32
C ARG A 47 -13.63 -8.21 -1.49
N GLU A 48 -14.18 -8.81 -2.55
CA GLU A 48 -13.96 -10.22 -2.90
C GLU A 48 -12.48 -10.47 -3.18
N ARG A 49 -11.84 -9.66 -4.04
CA ARG A 49 -10.40 -9.72 -4.31
C ARG A 49 -9.56 -9.57 -3.05
N LEU A 50 -9.90 -8.61 -2.18
CA LEU A 50 -9.21 -8.43 -0.91
C LEU A 50 -9.34 -9.67 -0.01
N GLY A 51 -10.50 -10.30 0.02
CA GLY A 51 -10.73 -11.55 0.77
C GLY A 51 -9.80 -12.67 0.32
N GLU A 52 -9.73 -12.93 -0.99
CA GLU A 52 -8.85 -13.93 -1.59
C GLU A 52 -7.36 -13.59 -1.42
N ASP A 53 -6.99 -12.31 -1.56
CA ASP A 53 -5.63 -11.83 -1.33
C ASP A 53 -5.20 -12.03 0.13
N LEU A 54 -6.10 -11.82 1.09
CA LEU A 54 -5.84 -12.08 2.52
C LEU A 54 -5.67 -13.58 2.81
N GLU A 55 -6.40 -14.45 2.14
CA GLU A 55 -6.21 -15.91 2.24
C GLU A 55 -4.84 -16.31 1.70
N ALA A 56 -4.48 -15.83 0.51
CA ALA A 56 -3.17 -16.06 -0.06
C ALA A 56 -2.04 -15.48 0.82
N MET A 57 -2.25 -14.28 1.38
CA MET A 57 -1.30 -13.65 2.31
C MET A 57 -1.10 -14.49 3.57
N ARG A 58 -2.17 -15.03 4.17
CA ARG A 58 -2.05 -15.95 5.32
C ARG A 58 -1.34 -17.24 4.97
N LYS A 59 -1.58 -17.78 3.76
CA LYS A 59 -0.95 -19.02 3.27
C LYS A 59 0.55 -18.81 3.00
N TYR A 60 0.91 -17.75 2.27
CA TYR A 60 2.27 -17.56 1.75
C TYR A 60 3.14 -16.59 2.54
N ARG A 61 2.54 -15.72 3.35
CA ARG A 61 3.21 -14.69 4.15
C ARG A 61 2.55 -14.54 5.52
N PRO A 62 2.44 -15.62 6.31
CA PRO A 62 1.65 -15.63 7.56
C PRO A 62 2.11 -14.54 8.55
N GLY A 63 3.38 -14.17 8.55
CA GLY A 63 3.94 -13.11 9.38
C GLY A 63 3.71 -11.67 8.86
N TYR A 64 2.90 -11.46 7.81
CA TYR A 64 2.72 -10.13 7.18
C TYR A 64 2.27 -9.04 8.17
N ARG A 65 1.55 -9.40 9.24
CA ARG A 65 1.12 -8.45 10.28
C ARG A 65 2.28 -7.80 11.04
N PHE A 66 3.47 -8.40 11.02
CA PHE A 66 4.68 -7.82 11.59
C PHE A 66 4.96 -6.40 11.09
N TRP A 67 4.60 -6.08 9.86
CA TRP A 67 4.91 -4.79 9.26
C TRP A 67 4.18 -3.61 9.91
N SER A 68 3.06 -3.84 10.61
CA SER A 68 2.42 -2.80 11.43
C SER A 68 3.34 -2.32 12.56
N HIS A 69 4.12 -3.22 13.15
CA HIS A 69 5.05 -2.88 14.23
C HIS A 69 6.23 -2.03 13.74
N VAL A 70 6.63 -2.20 12.49
CA VAL A 70 7.69 -1.36 11.88
C VAL A 70 7.29 0.11 11.83
N PHE A 71 6.01 0.40 11.63
CA PHE A 71 5.50 1.76 11.53
C PHE A 71 4.86 2.29 12.84
N SER A 72 4.62 1.43 13.83
CA SER A 72 4.09 1.85 15.13
C SER A 72 5.17 2.13 16.18
N VAL A 73 6.37 1.57 16.02
CA VAL A 73 7.51 1.80 16.94
C VAL A 73 8.34 2.97 16.43
N PRO A 74 8.72 3.95 17.28
CA PRO A 74 9.58 5.07 16.91
C PRO A 74 10.87 4.64 16.20
N ASP A 75 11.41 5.51 15.35
CA ASP A 75 12.67 5.29 14.65
C ASP A 75 13.83 5.02 15.63
N GLY A 76 14.87 4.36 15.15
CA GLY A 76 16.06 4.06 15.94
C GLY A 76 16.00 2.74 16.70
N HIS A 77 15.01 1.90 16.42
CA HIS A 77 14.90 0.55 16.98
C HIS A 77 14.93 -0.51 15.87
N ILE A 78 15.14 -1.74 16.30
CA ILE A 78 14.96 -2.94 15.48
C ILE A 78 13.81 -3.70 16.12
N ALA A 79 12.73 -3.91 15.35
CA ALA A 79 11.63 -4.78 15.74
C ALA A 79 11.92 -6.22 15.31
N PHE A 80 11.62 -7.17 16.17
CA PHE A 80 11.65 -8.62 15.91
C PHE A 80 10.25 -9.17 16.08
N GLY A 81 9.80 -9.96 15.14
CA GLY A 81 8.46 -10.57 15.17
C GLY A 81 8.48 -12.00 14.69
N SER A 82 7.42 -12.71 15.02
CA SER A 82 7.18 -14.06 14.55
C SER A 82 6.88 -14.06 13.04
N ALA A 83 7.57 -14.91 12.29
CA ALA A 83 7.31 -15.10 10.87
C ALA A 83 6.04 -15.92 10.59
N THR A 84 5.44 -16.54 11.64
CA THR A 84 4.27 -17.40 11.51
C THR A 84 2.94 -16.69 11.73
N ASP A 85 2.94 -15.60 12.54
CA ASP A 85 1.71 -14.85 12.87
C ASP A 85 1.91 -13.33 12.90
N GLY A 86 3.15 -12.85 12.79
CA GLY A 86 3.51 -11.43 12.82
C GLY A 86 3.50 -10.79 14.21
N LYS A 87 3.34 -11.56 15.30
CA LYS A 87 3.38 -11.04 16.67
C LYS A 87 4.74 -10.40 16.96
N LEU A 88 4.72 -9.23 17.60
CA LEU A 88 5.95 -8.58 18.07
C LEU A 88 6.55 -9.38 19.23
N LEU A 89 7.79 -9.81 19.07
CA LEU A 89 8.54 -10.56 20.09
C LEU A 89 9.37 -9.64 20.97
N ALA A 90 10.10 -8.71 20.32
CA ALA A 90 10.92 -7.74 21.04
C ALA A 90 11.27 -6.55 20.14
N THR A 91 11.72 -5.45 20.77
CA THR A 91 12.41 -4.34 20.10
C THR A 91 13.71 -4.03 20.81
N PHE A 92 14.74 -3.68 20.02
CA PHE A 92 16.06 -3.34 20.53
C PHE A 92 16.51 -1.99 19.96
N PRO A 93 17.29 -1.19 20.71
CA PRO A 93 17.81 0.07 20.19
C PRO A 93 18.85 -0.20 19.09
N ALA A 94 18.81 0.54 18.00
CA ALA A 94 19.82 0.45 16.94
C ALA A 94 21.19 1.00 17.39
N LYS A 95 21.21 1.84 18.42
CA LYS A 95 22.40 2.46 19.01
C LYS A 95 22.35 2.36 20.54
N GLY A 96 23.53 2.31 21.18
CA GLY A 96 23.63 2.18 22.62
C GLY A 96 23.67 0.73 23.09
N ASP A 97 23.39 0.52 24.39
CA ASP A 97 23.33 -0.82 24.94
C ASP A 97 22.18 -1.60 24.39
N TRP A 98 22.49 -2.80 23.86
CA TRP A 98 21.50 -3.63 23.15
C TRP A 98 20.42 -4.18 24.09
N LEU A 99 20.82 -4.65 25.27
CA LEU A 99 19.91 -5.29 26.23
C LEU A 99 19.22 -4.27 27.15
N GLU A 100 19.91 -3.23 27.59
CA GLU A 100 19.36 -2.21 28.51
C GLU A 100 18.15 -1.51 27.88
N GLY A 101 18.20 -1.24 26.55
CA GLY A 101 17.12 -0.62 25.80
C GLY A 101 16.09 -1.59 25.23
N ALA A 102 16.19 -2.89 25.49
CA ALA A 102 15.28 -3.89 24.97
C ALA A 102 13.87 -3.75 25.58
N ARG A 103 12.84 -4.00 24.74
CA ARG A 103 11.44 -4.11 25.16
C ARG A 103 10.90 -5.42 24.66
N TRP A 104 10.28 -6.18 25.52
CA TRP A 104 9.83 -7.53 25.28
C TRP A 104 8.34 -7.55 25.01
N GLY A 105 7.91 -8.31 24.02
CA GLY A 105 6.49 -8.57 23.75
C GLY A 105 5.89 -9.52 24.81
N ASP A 106 6.74 -10.42 25.32
CA ASP A 106 6.44 -11.28 26.45
C ASP A 106 7.67 -11.35 27.36
N SER A 107 7.47 -11.35 28.67
CA SER A 107 8.58 -11.40 29.67
C SER A 107 9.40 -12.69 29.58
N GLU A 108 8.85 -13.77 29.07
CA GLU A 108 9.57 -15.05 28.91
C GLU A 108 10.74 -14.94 27.93
N TYR A 109 10.62 -14.08 26.89
CA TYR A 109 11.71 -13.87 25.96
C TYR A 109 12.94 -13.24 26.60
N ALA A 110 12.79 -12.43 27.65
CA ALA A 110 13.93 -11.82 28.34
C ALA A 110 14.88 -12.87 28.90
N GLN A 111 14.37 -14.01 29.39
CA GLN A 111 15.18 -15.07 30.00
C GLN A 111 16.15 -15.72 28.99
N LEU A 112 15.82 -15.71 27.69
CA LEU A 112 16.70 -16.24 26.64
C LEU A 112 18.00 -15.44 26.51
N PHE A 113 18.01 -14.22 27.04
CA PHE A 113 19.13 -13.27 26.95
C PHE A 113 19.94 -13.17 28.24
N ASP A 114 19.58 -13.91 29.28
CA ASP A 114 20.30 -13.91 30.55
C ASP A 114 21.73 -14.41 30.35
N GLY A 115 22.69 -13.58 30.77
CA GLY A 115 24.11 -13.87 30.61
C GLY A 115 24.68 -13.74 29.20
N GLN A 116 23.89 -13.39 28.22
CA GLN A 116 24.35 -13.17 26.84
C GLN A 116 25.09 -11.84 26.69
N ARG A 117 26.07 -11.80 25.77
CA ARG A 117 26.78 -10.60 25.37
C ARG A 117 26.65 -10.38 23.87
N PHE A 118 26.37 -9.16 23.47
CA PHE A 118 26.18 -8.75 22.08
C PHE A 118 27.32 -7.81 21.66
N ASP A 119 28.50 -8.38 21.50
CA ASP A 119 29.67 -7.69 20.99
C ASP A 119 29.73 -7.85 19.48
N GLY A 120 29.75 -6.76 18.72
CA GLY A 120 29.85 -6.84 17.28
C GLY A 120 29.01 -5.80 16.53
N SER A 121 28.97 -5.94 15.22
CA SER A 121 28.20 -5.07 14.33
C SER A 121 26.69 -5.19 14.59
N LEU A 122 25.93 -4.20 14.15
CA LEU A 122 24.48 -4.23 14.25
C LEU A 122 23.87 -5.46 13.55
N ASN A 123 24.48 -5.91 12.45
CA ASN A 123 23.97 -7.07 11.72
C ASN A 123 24.23 -8.36 12.52
N GLU A 124 25.41 -8.55 13.09
CA GLU A 124 25.71 -9.71 13.94
C GLU A 124 24.76 -9.77 15.15
N ARG A 125 24.54 -8.63 15.81
CA ARG A 125 23.58 -8.55 16.93
C ARG A 125 22.14 -8.91 16.50
N ARG A 126 21.70 -8.47 15.32
CA ARG A 126 20.39 -8.83 14.78
C ARG A 126 20.24 -10.32 14.52
N GLU A 127 21.24 -10.93 13.89
CA GLU A 127 21.22 -12.36 13.56
C GLU A 127 21.23 -13.21 14.83
N GLU A 128 22.06 -12.87 15.80
CA GLU A 128 22.12 -13.57 17.07
C GLU A 128 20.81 -13.42 17.87
N THR A 129 20.24 -12.23 17.92
CA THR A 129 18.93 -11.99 18.55
C THR A 129 17.84 -12.80 17.86
N ALA A 130 17.80 -12.81 16.53
CA ALA A 130 16.81 -13.59 15.78
C ALA A 130 16.96 -15.10 16.04
N ARG A 131 18.20 -15.60 16.16
CA ARG A 131 18.50 -16.99 16.52
C ARG A 131 17.97 -17.36 17.89
N LEU A 132 18.26 -16.55 18.92
CA LEU A 132 17.79 -16.78 20.28
C LEU A 132 16.27 -16.75 20.39
N LEU A 133 15.64 -15.74 19.81
CA LEU A 133 14.17 -15.66 19.79
C LEU A 133 13.52 -16.83 19.05
N ALA A 134 14.18 -17.36 18.01
CA ALA A 134 13.67 -18.49 17.23
C ALA A 134 13.63 -19.79 18.03
N GLU A 135 14.41 -19.93 19.09
CA GLU A 135 14.38 -21.11 19.98
C GLU A 135 13.02 -21.23 20.69
N ALA A 136 12.39 -20.11 21.03
CA ALA A 136 11.09 -20.10 21.73
C ALA A 136 9.91 -19.81 20.78
N ALA A 137 10.07 -18.94 19.77
CA ALA A 137 8.99 -18.42 18.96
C ALA A 137 8.94 -19.02 17.54
N GLY A 138 9.87 -19.93 17.19
CA GLY A 138 10.02 -20.39 15.81
C GLY A 138 10.65 -19.30 14.90
N PRO A 139 10.45 -19.37 13.56
CA PRO A 139 11.08 -18.47 12.61
C PRO A 139 10.80 -16.99 12.93
N VAL A 140 11.86 -16.15 12.91
CA VAL A 140 11.80 -14.74 13.29
C VAL A 140 12.09 -13.84 12.08
N VAL A 141 11.32 -12.78 11.97
CA VAL A 141 11.56 -11.65 11.05
C VAL A 141 12.01 -10.43 11.84
N HIS A 142 12.84 -9.58 11.26
CA HIS A 142 13.24 -8.33 11.91
C HIS A 142 13.41 -7.20 10.90
N HIS A 143 13.15 -5.96 11.35
CA HIS A 143 13.34 -4.78 10.53
C HIS A 143 13.60 -3.54 11.40
N SER A 144 14.31 -2.55 10.83
CA SER A 144 14.42 -1.24 11.45
C SER A 144 13.07 -0.53 11.45
N THR A 145 12.72 0.09 12.58
CA THR A 145 11.46 0.79 12.76
C THR A 145 11.42 2.13 12.04
N ARG A 146 10.22 2.58 11.70
CA ARG A 146 9.93 3.80 10.94
C ARG A 146 8.72 4.56 11.47
N GLY A 147 8.42 4.48 12.77
CA GLY A 147 7.23 5.12 13.36
C GLY A 147 7.22 6.64 13.19
N THR A 148 8.37 7.30 13.32
CA THR A 148 8.50 8.74 13.15
C THR A 148 8.16 9.18 11.70
N PHE A 149 8.37 8.29 10.72
CA PHE A 149 8.04 8.58 9.32
C PHE A 149 6.57 8.90 9.10
N ILE A 150 5.65 8.23 9.81
CA ILE A 150 4.21 8.45 9.67
C ILE A 150 3.66 9.50 10.64
N GLU A 151 4.36 9.80 11.73
CA GLU A 151 3.87 10.68 12.80
C GLU A 151 3.50 12.08 12.30
N ALA A 152 4.37 12.72 11.52
CA ALA A 152 4.13 14.06 10.99
C ALA A 152 2.91 14.14 10.07
N GLY A 153 2.74 13.14 9.20
CA GLY A 153 1.59 13.04 8.31
C GLY A 153 0.30 12.76 9.06
N THR A 154 0.32 11.80 9.97
CA THR A 154 -0.82 11.43 10.82
C THR A 154 -1.29 12.59 11.69
N LYS A 155 -0.38 13.29 12.36
CA LYS A 155 -0.69 14.46 13.18
C LYS A 155 -1.36 15.58 12.38
N ARG A 156 -0.93 15.79 11.15
CA ARG A 156 -1.43 16.89 10.31
C ARG A 156 -2.68 16.54 9.53
N PHE A 157 -2.78 15.33 9.02
CA PHE A 157 -3.75 14.91 8.02
C PHE A 157 -4.60 13.70 8.43
N GLY A 158 -4.32 13.06 9.57
CA GLY A 158 -5.07 11.89 10.03
C GLY A 158 -6.58 12.09 10.15
N THR A 159 -7.03 13.35 10.30
CA THR A 159 -8.46 13.69 10.32
C THR A 159 -9.16 13.47 8.97
N PHE A 160 -8.42 13.23 7.88
CA PHE A 160 -8.99 13.06 6.53
C PHE A 160 -9.03 11.61 6.07
N LEU A 161 -8.62 10.65 6.90
CA LEU A 161 -8.54 9.23 6.52
C LEU A 161 -9.87 8.70 5.99
N SER A 162 -10.98 8.93 6.71
CA SER A 162 -12.29 8.45 6.25
C SER A 162 -12.72 9.07 4.91
N GLU A 163 -12.39 10.31 4.62
CA GLU A 163 -12.72 10.93 3.33
C GLU A 163 -11.83 10.36 2.19
N TRP A 164 -10.54 10.21 2.45
CA TRP A 164 -9.65 9.58 1.46
C TRP A 164 -10.02 8.12 1.24
N GLY A 165 -10.39 7.37 2.31
CA GLY A 165 -10.90 6.01 2.20
C GLY A 165 -12.12 5.91 1.28
N ARG A 166 -13.11 6.80 1.46
CA ARG A 166 -14.28 6.88 0.55
C ARG A 166 -13.90 7.19 -0.89
N ILE A 167 -12.85 8.00 -1.12
CA ILE A 167 -12.36 8.22 -2.48
C ILE A 167 -11.86 6.90 -3.07
N PHE A 168 -11.03 6.13 -2.36
CA PHE A 168 -10.57 4.82 -2.84
C PHE A 168 -11.75 3.89 -3.15
N GLU A 169 -12.74 3.81 -2.26
CA GLU A 169 -13.92 2.95 -2.43
C GLU A 169 -14.74 3.29 -3.67
N ARG A 170 -14.86 4.59 -4.02
CA ARG A 170 -15.54 5.01 -5.26
C ARG A 170 -14.88 4.49 -6.54
N PHE A 171 -13.63 4.07 -6.47
CA PHE A 171 -12.91 3.46 -7.58
C PHE A 171 -12.82 1.92 -7.45
N GLY A 172 -13.54 1.30 -6.51
CA GLY A 172 -13.53 -0.15 -6.28
C GLY A 172 -12.32 -0.66 -5.49
N VAL A 173 -11.53 0.24 -4.88
CA VAL A 173 -10.41 -0.12 -4.01
C VAL A 173 -10.85 -0.06 -2.55
N PRO A 174 -10.74 -1.14 -1.76
CA PRO A 174 -11.01 -1.10 -0.33
C PRO A 174 -10.17 -0.02 0.37
N ALA A 175 -10.82 0.79 1.22
CA ALA A 175 -10.21 1.95 1.87
C ALA A 175 -8.91 1.59 2.60
N GLU A 176 -8.90 0.47 3.31
CA GLU A 176 -7.75 -0.01 4.07
C GLU A 176 -6.52 -0.32 3.21
N ILE A 177 -6.70 -0.80 1.98
CA ILE A 177 -5.59 -1.05 1.04
C ILE A 177 -5.03 0.25 0.50
N GLY A 178 -5.90 1.14 0.00
CA GLY A 178 -5.47 2.40 -0.59
C GLY A 178 -4.78 3.33 0.42
N LEU A 179 -5.32 3.41 1.63
CA LEU A 179 -4.74 4.21 2.72
C LEU A 179 -3.44 3.58 3.27
N ALA A 180 -3.36 2.25 3.39
CA ALA A 180 -2.13 1.58 3.79
C ALA A 180 -1.02 1.76 2.74
N GLN A 181 -1.35 1.75 1.45
CA GLN A 181 -0.41 2.09 0.39
C GLN A 181 0.15 3.51 0.60
N ALA A 182 -0.73 4.50 0.78
CA ALA A 182 -0.32 5.89 0.99
C ALA A 182 0.50 6.09 2.28
N LEU A 183 0.19 5.33 3.34
CA LEU A 183 0.96 5.33 4.59
C LEU A 183 2.38 4.80 4.36
N VAL A 184 2.52 3.68 3.65
CA VAL A 184 3.82 3.06 3.35
C VAL A 184 4.67 3.94 2.43
N GLU A 185 4.06 4.56 1.42
CA GLU A 185 4.74 5.38 0.42
C GLU A 185 5.21 6.73 0.97
N SER A 186 4.35 7.43 1.69
CA SER A 186 4.57 8.85 2.01
C SER A 186 4.33 9.24 3.47
N GLY A 187 3.91 8.29 4.32
CA GLY A 187 3.40 8.65 5.65
C GLY A 187 2.18 9.60 5.54
N LEU A 188 1.31 9.39 4.56
CA LEU A 188 0.10 10.19 4.29
C LEU A 188 0.35 11.63 3.84
N ARG A 189 1.55 11.98 3.36
CA ARG A 189 1.92 13.34 2.96
C ARG A 189 1.95 13.51 1.45
N GLY A 190 1.41 14.62 0.96
CA GLY A 190 1.39 14.95 -0.47
C GLY A 190 2.68 15.57 -1.00
N ASP A 191 3.54 16.10 -0.13
CA ASP A 191 4.75 16.86 -0.46
C ASP A 191 6.05 16.07 -0.32
N VAL A 192 5.98 14.82 0.13
CA VAL A 192 7.17 13.96 0.29
C VAL A 192 7.82 13.67 -1.05
N ARG A 193 9.14 13.80 -1.09
CA ARG A 193 9.98 13.39 -2.20
C ARG A 193 10.92 12.28 -1.79
N SER A 194 11.00 11.21 -2.59
CA SER A 194 12.01 10.18 -2.43
C SER A 194 13.36 10.61 -3.00
N GLU A 195 14.42 9.87 -2.68
CA GLU A 195 15.75 10.06 -3.30
C GLU A 195 15.71 9.93 -4.83
N ALA A 196 14.85 9.05 -5.35
CA ALA A 196 14.61 8.89 -6.79
C ALA A 196 13.76 10.00 -7.40
N GLY A 197 13.26 10.95 -6.59
CA GLY A 197 12.43 12.06 -7.03
C GLY A 197 10.93 11.76 -7.12
N ALA A 198 10.45 10.58 -6.71
CA ALA A 198 9.03 10.27 -6.63
C ALA A 198 8.31 11.21 -5.64
N ILE A 199 7.08 11.59 -5.94
CA ILE A 199 6.36 12.66 -5.23
C ILE A 199 5.02 12.17 -4.70
N GLY A 200 4.76 12.55 -3.44
CA GLY A 200 3.43 12.65 -2.88
C GLY A 200 2.84 11.37 -2.35
N PHE A 201 1.54 11.38 -2.24
CA PHE A 201 0.72 10.40 -1.55
C PHE A 201 0.97 8.94 -1.99
N CYS A 202 1.12 8.72 -3.31
CA CYS A 202 1.44 7.42 -3.90
C CYS A 202 2.83 7.37 -4.58
N GLN A 203 3.71 8.31 -4.28
CA GLN A 203 5.10 8.34 -4.75
C GLN A 203 5.27 8.16 -6.26
N TRP A 204 4.51 8.91 -7.04
CA TRP A 204 4.67 8.89 -8.49
C TRP A 204 5.83 9.76 -8.96
N MET A 205 6.51 9.30 -10.01
CA MET A 205 7.57 10.09 -10.66
C MET A 205 7.02 11.37 -11.25
N PRO A 206 7.78 12.48 -11.24
CA PRO A 206 7.35 13.76 -11.80
C PRO A 206 6.89 13.69 -13.25
N THR A 207 7.48 12.79 -14.03
CA THR A 207 7.10 12.51 -15.42
C THR A 207 5.68 12.01 -15.55
N ASN A 208 5.22 11.18 -14.61
CA ASN A 208 3.87 10.63 -14.58
C ASN A 208 2.85 11.74 -14.31
N TRP A 209 3.08 12.58 -13.30
CA TRP A 209 2.24 13.74 -13.04
C TRP A 209 2.17 14.70 -14.22
N LYS A 210 3.30 14.92 -14.92
CA LYS A 210 3.35 15.77 -16.11
C LYS A 210 2.52 15.21 -17.26
N ARG A 211 2.50 13.89 -17.44
CA ARG A 211 1.65 13.20 -18.43
C ARG A 211 0.17 13.34 -18.08
N LEU A 212 -0.21 13.02 -16.85
CA LEU A 212 -1.59 13.13 -16.37
C LEU A 212 -2.14 14.56 -16.53
N LYS A 213 -1.37 15.58 -16.20
CA LYS A 213 -1.75 16.98 -16.40
C LYS A 213 -2.04 17.34 -17.86
N LYS A 214 -1.40 16.67 -18.82
CA LYS A 214 -1.69 16.88 -20.25
C LYS A 214 -2.99 16.20 -20.68
N LEU A 215 -3.34 15.09 -20.07
CA LEU A 215 -4.54 14.30 -20.39
C LEU A 215 -5.79 14.83 -19.67
N SER A 216 -5.61 15.47 -18.53
CA SER A 216 -6.73 15.99 -17.73
C SER A 216 -7.24 17.33 -18.28
N PRO A 217 -8.59 17.51 -18.38
CA PRO A 217 -9.19 18.79 -18.68
C PRO A 217 -9.11 19.79 -17.52
N HIS A 218 -8.62 19.39 -16.37
CA HIS A 218 -8.56 20.15 -15.12
C HIS A 218 -7.14 20.33 -14.62
N VAL A 219 -6.94 21.31 -13.73
CA VAL A 219 -5.68 21.47 -13.03
C VAL A 219 -5.54 20.34 -11.99
N ILE A 220 -4.48 19.55 -12.12
CA ILE A 220 -4.14 18.49 -11.16
C ILE A 220 -3.11 19.04 -10.18
N GLU A 221 -3.47 19.11 -8.91
CA GLU A 221 -2.59 19.53 -7.83
C GLU A 221 -1.78 18.33 -7.30
N GLY A 222 -0.60 18.13 -7.88
CA GLY A 222 0.26 16.97 -7.61
C GLY A 222 0.77 16.86 -6.16
N TYR A 223 0.60 17.90 -5.33
CA TYR A 223 0.95 17.88 -3.90
C TYR A 223 -0.26 17.83 -2.97
N ASN A 224 -1.48 17.75 -3.49
CA ASN A 224 -2.70 17.65 -2.70
C ASN A 224 -3.12 16.19 -2.56
N GLN A 225 -3.20 15.68 -1.33
CA GLN A 225 -3.51 14.28 -1.06
C GLN A 225 -4.91 13.90 -1.55
N THR A 226 -5.91 14.79 -1.42
CA THR A 226 -7.28 14.51 -1.84
C THR A 226 -7.37 14.37 -3.36
N THR A 227 -6.66 15.21 -4.12
CA THR A 227 -6.54 15.05 -5.57
C THR A 227 -5.77 13.76 -5.92
N GLN A 228 -4.64 13.52 -5.24
CA GLN A 228 -3.82 12.34 -5.48
C GLN A 228 -4.57 11.04 -5.19
N ALA A 229 -5.37 10.97 -4.11
CA ALA A 229 -6.12 9.78 -3.73
C ALA A 229 -6.99 9.23 -4.89
N ALA A 230 -7.67 10.11 -5.64
CA ALA A 230 -8.48 9.69 -6.78
C ALA A 230 -7.64 9.08 -7.92
N TYR A 231 -6.52 9.70 -8.27
CA TYR A 231 -5.61 9.16 -9.31
C TYR A 231 -4.88 7.91 -8.87
N CYS A 232 -4.51 7.82 -7.58
CA CYS A 232 -3.93 6.61 -6.99
C CYS A 232 -4.94 5.45 -7.02
N ALA A 233 -6.17 5.71 -6.62
CA ALA A 233 -7.25 4.73 -6.62
C ALA A 233 -7.51 4.21 -8.05
N ALA A 234 -7.71 5.12 -9.02
CA ALA A 234 -7.94 4.75 -10.41
C ALA A 234 -6.80 3.91 -11.00
N HIS A 235 -5.54 4.26 -10.71
CA HIS A 235 -4.40 3.47 -11.16
C HIS A 235 -4.37 2.08 -10.51
N LEU A 236 -4.58 2.00 -9.20
CA LEU A 236 -4.60 0.72 -8.50
C LEU A 236 -5.78 -0.16 -8.95
N THR A 237 -6.93 0.45 -9.25
CA THR A 237 -8.10 -0.22 -9.85
C THR A 237 -7.72 -0.88 -11.18
N ILE A 238 -7.07 -0.14 -12.08
CA ILE A 238 -6.65 -0.67 -13.38
C ILE A 238 -5.66 -1.83 -13.21
N LEU A 239 -4.68 -1.69 -12.33
CA LEU A 239 -3.72 -2.75 -12.06
C LEU A 239 -4.37 -3.97 -11.37
N ALA A 240 -5.27 -3.75 -10.42
CA ALA A 240 -5.99 -4.84 -9.76
C ALA A 240 -6.92 -5.58 -10.73
N THR A 241 -7.52 -4.87 -11.69
CA THR A 241 -8.31 -5.48 -12.76
C THR A 241 -7.44 -6.29 -13.73
N LYS A 242 -6.23 -5.81 -14.06
CA LYS A 242 -5.27 -6.58 -14.86
C LYS A 242 -4.94 -7.95 -14.26
N TYR A 243 -4.83 -8.02 -12.94
CA TYR A 243 -4.35 -9.22 -12.24
C TYR A 243 -5.46 -10.01 -11.51
N GLY A 244 -6.66 -9.47 -11.35
CA GLY A 244 -7.66 -10.02 -10.46
C GLY A 244 -7.24 -10.01 -8.97
N SER A 245 -6.22 -9.20 -8.60
CA SER A 245 -5.59 -9.23 -7.27
C SER A 245 -4.88 -7.91 -6.95
N PHE A 246 -4.95 -7.46 -5.70
CA PHE A 246 -4.18 -6.31 -5.21
C PHE A 246 -2.70 -6.65 -4.97
N VAL A 247 -2.35 -7.91 -4.71
CA VAL A 247 -0.98 -8.33 -4.40
C VAL A 247 0.00 -8.02 -5.54
N PRO A 248 -0.16 -8.55 -6.77
CA PRO A 248 0.70 -8.18 -7.89
C PRO A 248 0.45 -6.74 -8.37
N ALA A 249 -0.76 -6.19 -8.22
CA ALA A 249 -1.08 -4.81 -8.57
C ALA A 249 -0.26 -3.79 -7.78
N LEU A 250 -0.20 -3.92 -6.46
CA LEU A 250 0.65 -3.11 -5.58
C LEU A 250 2.12 -3.26 -5.95
N SER A 251 2.55 -4.47 -6.26
CA SER A 251 3.94 -4.74 -6.66
C SER A 251 4.29 -4.14 -8.02
N GLU A 252 3.36 -4.12 -8.99
CA GLU A 252 3.56 -3.42 -10.27
C GLU A 252 3.68 -1.91 -10.08
N HIS A 253 2.85 -1.34 -9.21
CA HIS A 253 2.96 0.07 -8.84
C HIS A 253 4.36 0.42 -8.33
N HIS A 254 4.91 -0.40 -7.43
CA HIS A 254 6.19 -0.15 -6.78
C HIS A 254 7.41 -0.46 -7.65
N ALA A 255 7.37 -1.53 -8.42
CA ALA A 255 8.56 -2.09 -9.07
C ALA A 255 8.46 -2.24 -10.59
N GLY A 256 7.31 -1.91 -11.16
CA GLY A 256 7.03 -1.96 -12.58
C GLY A 256 6.67 -3.35 -13.11
N GLY A 257 5.84 -3.36 -14.14
CA GLY A 257 5.18 -4.57 -14.63
C GLY A 257 6.11 -5.62 -15.22
N THR A 258 7.24 -5.24 -15.81
CA THR A 258 8.21 -6.22 -16.32
C THR A 258 8.77 -7.09 -15.21
N ASN A 259 9.04 -6.50 -14.04
CA ASN A 259 9.54 -7.27 -12.89
C ASN A 259 8.44 -8.18 -12.31
N VAL A 260 7.20 -7.69 -12.21
CA VAL A 260 6.06 -8.52 -11.76
C VAL A 260 5.80 -9.66 -12.75
N GLY A 261 5.82 -9.38 -14.06
CA GLY A 261 5.67 -10.40 -15.10
C GLY A 261 6.71 -11.51 -15.00
N ARG A 262 8.00 -11.17 -14.80
CA ARG A 262 9.05 -12.16 -14.53
C ARG A 262 8.76 -13.00 -13.29
N THR A 263 8.31 -12.36 -12.21
CA THR A 263 7.95 -13.04 -10.96
C THR A 263 6.82 -14.04 -11.19
N ILE A 264 5.79 -13.67 -11.93
CA ILE A 264 4.66 -14.55 -12.27
C ILE A 264 5.13 -15.74 -13.13
N ILE A 265 6.00 -15.51 -14.11
CA ILE A 265 6.59 -16.57 -14.93
C ILE A 265 7.40 -17.54 -14.06
N ASN A 266 8.25 -17.02 -13.16
CA ASN A 266 9.02 -17.84 -12.22
C ASN A 266 8.11 -18.67 -11.31
N GLY A 267 6.96 -18.11 -10.90
CA GLY A 267 5.98 -18.80 -10.07
C GLY A 267 5.21 -19.90 -10.80
N ALA A 268 4.90 -19.69 -12.07
CA ALA A 268 4.34 -20.74 -12.92
C ALA A 268 5.32 -21.91 -13.06
N PHE A 269 6.62 -21.61 -13.24
CA PHE A 269 7.68 -22.61 -13.24
C PHE A 269 7.78 -23.36 -11.90
N ALA A 270 7.53 -22.66 -10.78
CA ALA A 270 7.52 -23.26 -9.43
C ALA A 270 6.20 -24.01 -9.10
N GLY A 271 5.30 -24.21 -10.06
CA GLY A 271 4.06 -24.96 -9.92
C GLY A 271 2.87 -24.15 -9.39
N GLY A 272 2.93 -22.80 -9.43
CA GLY A 272 1.79 -21.97 -9.08
C GLY A 272 0.66 -22.07 -10.11
N GLU A 273 -0.57 -22.24 -9.66
CA GLU A 273 -1.75 -22.42 -10.51
C GLU A 273 -2.44 -21.08 -10.78
N ASP A 274 -2.79 -20.34 -9.72
CA ASP A 274 -3.42 -19.02 -9.84
C ASP A 274 -2.39 -17.87 -9.78
N ILE A 275 -2.85 -16.65 -10.04
CA ILE A 275 -1.99 -15.46 -10.12
C ILE A 275 -1.30 -15.13 -8.79
N ARG A 276 -1.97 -15.36 -7.65
CA ARG A 276 -1.47 -15.11 -6.31
C ARG A 276 -0.38 -16.12 -5.95
N GLU A 277 -0.64 -17.40 -6.20
CA GLU A 277 0.36 -18.46 -6.03
C GLU A 277 1.59 -18.21 -6.87
N ARG A 278 1.40 -17.93 -8.18
CA ARG A 278 2.51 -17.60 -9.08
C ARG A 278 3.33 -16.43 -8.57
N TYR A 279 2.67 -15.37 -8.07
CA TYR A 279 3.39 -14.22 -7.54
C TYR A 279 4.24 -14.60 -6.32
N PHE A 280 3.67 -15.28 -5.33
CA PHE A 280 4.37 -15.64 -4.09
C PHE A 280 5.46 -16.68 -4.31
N LEU A 281 5.18 -17.77 -5.03
CA LEU A 281 6.15 -18.81 -5.34
C LEU A 281 7.30 -18.29 -6.22
N GLY A 282 6.98 -17.43 -7.18
CA GLY A 282 7.99 -16.79 -8.03
C GLY A 282 8.90 -15.86 -7.26
N GLY A 283 8.34 -15.09 -6.31
CA GLY A 283 9.12 -14.26 -5.41
C GLY A 283 10.08 -15.08 -4.54
N GLU A 284 9.62 -16.20 -3.99
CA GLU A 284 10.45 -17.12 -3.20
C GLU A 284 11.58 -17.74 -4.03
N LEU A 285 11.25 -18.30 -5.18
CA LEU A 285 12.23 -18.91 -6.07
C LEU A 285 13.28 -17.88 -6.50
N THR A 286 12.87 -16.67 -6.84
CA THR A 286 13.77 -15.59 -7.24
C THR A 286 14.71 -15.18 -6.10
N LEU A 287 14.20 -15.07 -4.88
CA LEU A 287 15.02 -14.75 -3.69
C LEU A 287 16.01 -15.87 -3.37
N LEU A 288 15.61 -17.13 -3.50
CA LEU A 288 16.48 -18.29 -3.30
C LEU A 288 17.61 -18.30 -4.31
N ILE A 289 17.33 -18.17 -5.62
CA ILE A 289 18.34 -18.10 -6.68
C ILE A 289 19.35 -16.98 -6.41
N ARG A 290 18.89 -15.84 -5.92
CA ARG A 290 19.77 -14.75 -5.50
C ARG A 290 20.66 -15.13 -4.31
N GLN A 291 20.12 -15.85 -3.31
CA GLN A 291 20.88 -16.27 -2.11
C GLN A 291 21.96 -17.28 -2.44
N ILE A 292 21.68 -18.26 -3.32
CA ILE A 292 22.69 -19.23 -3.76
C ILE A 292 23.79 -18.58 -4.59
N GLY A 293 23.55 -17.35 -5.10
CA GLY A 293 24.57 -16.59 -5.83
C GLY A 293 24.96 -17.21 -7.17
N LEU A 294 24.04 -17.90 -7.85
CA LEU A 294 24.31 -18.51 -9.14
C LEU A 294 24.85 -17.49 -10.17
N PRO A 295 25.86 -17.84 -10.96
CA PRO A 295 26.26 -16.99 -12.07
C PRO A 295 25.08 -16.69 -12.99
N GLY A 296 24.84 -15.41 -13.31
CA GLY A 296 23.67 -14.99 -14.10
C GLY A 296 22.36 -14.84 -13.34
N TYR A 297 22.34 -14.98 -12.01
CA TYR A 297 21.11 -14.81 -11.20
C TYR A 297 20.35 -13.51 -11.49
N ARG A 298 21.07 -12.47 -11.95
CA ARG A 298 20.46 -11.17 -12.31
C ARG A 298 19.51 -11.27 -13.51
N ASP A 299 19.71 -12.25 -14.38
CA ASP A 299 18.85 -12.45 -15.53
C ASP A 299 17.47 -12.96 -15.10
N VAL A 300 17.41 -13.70 -13.98
CA VAL A 300 16.15 -14.15 -13.34
C VAL A 300 15.53 -13.06 -12.48
N VAL A 301 16.36 -12.37 -11.68
CA VAL A 301 15.90 -11.39 -10.67
C VAL A 301 15.52 -10.05 -11.30
N GLY A 302 16.15 -9.67 -12.42
CA GLY A 302 15.99 -8.36 -13.02
C GLY A 302 16.40 -7.23 -12.06
N GLY A 303 15.64 -6.15 -12.04
CA GLY A 303 15.81 -5.02 -11.12
C GLY A 303 15.26 -5.21 -9.72
N TYR A 304 14.65 -6.37 -9.42
CA TYR A 304 14.02 -6.62 -8.13
C TYR A 304 15.04 -6.80 -7.00
N GLY A 305 14.85 -6.03 -5.93
CA GLY A 305 15.52 -6.29 -4.66
C GLY A 305 14.57 -7.01 -3.67
N PRO A 306 15.09 -7.55 -2.55
CA PRO A 306 14.26 -8.20 -1.53
C PRO A 306 13.12 -7.33 -1.01
N ARG A 307 13.30 -6.01 -0.96
CA ARG A 307 12.26 -5.06 -0.53
C ARG A 307 11.07 -5.01 -1.48
N SER A 308 11.30 -5.14 -2.79
CA SER A 308 10.25 -5.07 -3.79
C SER A 308 9.28 -6.25 -3.69
N PHE A 309 9.79 -7.44 -3.42
CA PHE A 309 8.95 -8.63 -3.20
C PHE A 309 8.07 -8.57 -1.94
N ARG A 310 8.36 -7.64 -1.03
CA ARG A 310 7.64 -7.47 0.23
C ARG A 310 6.74 -6.26 0.24
N TYR A 311 6.68 -5.53 -0.85
CA TYR A 311 5.90 -4.30 -0.87
C TYR A 311 4.42 -4.55 -0.58
N ALA A 312 3.81 -5.57 -1.21
CA ALA A 312 2.45 -5.96 -0.90
C ALA A 312 2.28 -6.36 0.59
N GLU A 313 3.22 -7.14 1.15
CA GLU A 313 3.20 -7.49 2.58
C GLU A 313 3.22 -6.26 3.50
N LEU A 314 4.02 -5.22 3.15
CA LEU A 314 4.06 -3.97 3.91
C LEU A 314 2.68 -3.29 3.90
N VAL A 315 2.03 -3.23 2.74
CA VAL A 315 0.71 -2.60 2.61
C VAL A 315 -0.33 -3.40 3.40
N PHE A 316 -0.44 -4.71 3.18
CA PHE A 316 -1.40 -5.57 3.88
C PHE A 316 -1.17 -5.58 5.40
N GLY A 317 0.08 -5.60 5.86
CA GLY A 317 0.42 -5.52 7.29
C GLY A 317 0.00 -4.22 7.95
N ASN A 318 -0.05 -3.12 7.20
CA ASN A 318 -0.42 -1.81 7.72
C ASN A 318 -1.92 -1.46 7.61
N MET A 319 -2.76 -2.34 7.09
CA MET A 319 -4.22 -2.16 7.11
C MET A 319 -4.75 -1.97 8.54
N SER A 320 -4.24 -2.75 9.52
CA SER A 320 -4.60 -2.61 10.92
C SER A 320 -4.12 -1.28 11.53
N THR A 321 -2.98 -0.76 11.07
CA THR A 321 -2.50 0.58 11.47
C THR A 321 -3.48 1.66 11.02
N ILE A 322 -3.96 1.60 9.79
CA ILE A 322 -4.98 2.53 9.27
C ILE A 322 -6.25 2.45 10.10
N ALA A 323 -6.79 1.25 10.35
CA ALA A 323 -8.01 1.09 11.16
C ALA A 323 -7.85 1.69 12.57
N THR A 324 -6.69 1.49 13.20
CA THR A 324 -6.37 2.07 14.52
C THR A 324 -6.31 3.58 14.46
N LEU A 325 -5.65 4.16 13.46
CA LEU A 325 -5.54 5.61 13.29
C LEU A 325 -6.91 6.25 13.04
N GLU A 326 -7.72 5.66 12.18
CA GLU A 326 -9.05 6.14 11.86
C GLU A 326 -9.98 6.10 13.08
N ALA A 327 -9.91 5.05 13.90
CA ALA A 327 -10.69 4.92 15.13
C ALA A 327 -10.22 5.88 16.24
N SER A 328 -8.93 6.22 16.28
CA SER A 328 -8.33 7.05 17.36
C SER A 328 -8.35 8.56 17.08
N ILE A 329 -8.50 8.97 15.81
CA ILE A 329 -8.44 10.38 15.40
C ILE A 329 -9.85 10.84 14.97
N PRO A 330 -10.39 11.94 15.52
CA PRO A 330 -11.66 12.49 15.05
C PRO A 330 -11.63 12.79 13.56
N GLN A 331 -12.56 12.21 12.80
CA GLN A 331 -12.60 12.35 11.36
C GLN A 331 -13.34 13.59 10.90
N GLN A 332 -12.88 14.22 9.84
CA GLN A 332 -13.40 15.45 9.28
C GLN A 332 -13.78 15.27 7.82
N ARG A 333 -14.93 15.83 7.42
CA ARG A 333 -15.36 15.83 6.01
C ARG A 333 -14.50 16.75 5.17
N VAL A 334 -14.34 16.40 3.91
CA VAL A 334 -13.67 17.19 2.86
C VAL A 334 -14.62 17.34 1.68
N TYR A 335 -15.07 18.54 1.41
CA TYR A 335 -15.93 18.85 0.28
C TYR A 335 -15.10 19.43 -0.86
N ALA A 336 -15.25 18.84 -2.04
CA ALA A 336 -14.55 19.27 -3.23
C ALA A 336 -15.40 20.24 -4.06
N MET A 337 -14.78 21.29 -4.51
CA MET A 337 -15.35 22.31 -5.40
C MET A 337 -14.36 22.61 -6.50
N ARG A 338 -14.84 23.05 -7.65
CA ARG A 338 -13.99 23.47 -8.74
C ARG A 338 -14.09 24.96 -8.96
N ALA A 339 -12.97 25.67 -8.93
CA ALA A 339 -12.92 27.10 -9.16
C ALA A 339 -13.22 27.42 -10.63
N ARG A 340 -14.20 28.26 -10.90
CA ARG A 340 -14.54 28.75 -12.24
C ARG A 340 -13.63 29.89 -12.70
N ARG A 341 -13.07 30.63 -11.75
CA ARG A 341 -12.07 31.69 -11.94
C ARG A 341 -10.95 31.54 -10.93
N SER A 342 -9.87 32.26 -11.12
CA SER A 342 -8.86 32.40 -10.07
C SER A 342 -9.43 33.10 -8.85
N ILE A 343 -9.23 32.53 -7.65
CA ILE A 343 -9.72 33.08 -6.37
C ILE A 343 -8.53 33.10 -5.40
N SER A 344 -8.26 34.26 -4.77
CA SER A 344 -7.20 34.30 -3.75
C SER A 344 -7.60 33.50 -2.50
N LEU A 345 -6.64 32.91 -1.78
CA LEU A 345 -6.91 32.22 -0.53
C LEU A 345 -7.47 33.16 0.53
N GLN A 346 -7.12 34.44 0.50
CA GLN A 346 -7.69 35.47 1.37
C GLN A 346 -9.17 35.71 1.05
N GLU A 347 -9.54 35.73 -0.22
CA GLU A 347 -10.95 35.84 -0.62
C GLU A 347 -11.75 34.61 -0.20
N VAL A 348 -11.19 33.40 -0.37
CA VAL A 348 -11.81 32.17 0.14
C VAL A 348 -12.01 32.28 1.64
N ALA A 349 -10.96 32.61 2.40
CA ALA A 349 -11.02 32.76 3.86
C ALA A 349 -12.13 33.78 4.31
N ARG A 350 -12.15 34.93 3.65
CA ARG A 350 -13.16 35.96 3.95
C ARG A 350 -14.59 35.48 3.66
N LYS A 351 -14.83 34.78 2.57
CA LYS A 351 -16.15 34.26 2.18
C LYS A 351 -16.63 33.09 3.04
N THR A 352 -15.72 32.28 3.53
CA THR A 352 -16.04 31.07 4.31
C THR A 352 -15.98 31.28 5.82
N GLY A 353 -15.43 32.41 6.30
CA GLY A 353 -15.14 32.63 7.72
C GLY A 353 -13.98 31.78 8.28
N LEU A 354 -13.31 31.01 7.44
CA LEU A 354 -12.13 30.21 7.82
C LEU A 354 -10.88 31.11 7.89
N SER A 355 -9.90 30.72 8.69
CA SER A 355 -8.55 31.28 8.59
C SER A 355 -7.85 30.82 7.31
N THR A 356 -6.92 31.63 6.80
CA THR A 356 -6.11 31.24 5.63
C THR A 356 -5.34 29.94 5.87
N ASP A 357 -4.93 29.67 7.11
CA ASP A 357 -4.19 28.45 7.47
C ASP A 357 -5.09 27.22 7.48
N GLU A 358 -6.36 27.37 7.88
CA GLU A 358 -7.36 26.31 7.72
C GLU A 358 -7.60 26.02 6.24
N VAL A 359 -7.79 27.04 5.40
CA VAL A 359 -7.93 26.82 3.95
C VAL A 359 -6.70 26.10 3.39
N ARG A 360 -5.47 26.46 3.79
CA ARG A 360 -4.23 25.78 3.37
C ARG A 360 -4.13 24.35 3.89
N ARG A 361 -4.66 24.04 5.07
CA ARG A 361 -4.66 22.68 5.61
C ARG A 361 -5.42 21.72 4.70
N PHE A 362 -6.55 22.15 4.14
CA PHE A 362 -7.30 21.38 3.14
C PHE A 362 -6.64 21.41 1.76
N ASN A 363 -5.86 22.43 1.46
CA ASN A 363 -5.29 22.71 0.13
C ASN A 363 -3.78 22.93 0.22
N PRO A 364 -2.99 21.93 0.65
CA PRO A 364 -1.55 22.11 0.90
C PRO A 364 -0.74 22.42 -0.36
N ALA A 365 -1.29 22.17 -1.54
CA ALA A 365 -0.66 22.51 -2.82
C ALA A 365 -0.83 23.97 -3.22
N LEU A 366 -1.76 24.70 -2.59
CA LEU A 366 -2.07 26.09 -2.96
C LEU A 366 -1.27 27.08 -2.10
N VAL A 367 -0.60 28.04 -2.73
CA VAL A 367 0.23 29.04 -2.05
C VAL A 367 -0.57 30.33 -1.78
N ASN A 368 -1.03 30.99 -2.84
CA ASN A 368 -1.69 32.30 -2.74
C ASN A 368 -3.12 32.32 -3.29
N GLN A 369 -3.41 31.45 -4.26
CA GLN A 369 -4.69 31.42 -4.95
C GLN A 369 -5.07 30.03 -5.42
N VAL A 370 -6.35 29.81 -5.63
CA VAL A 370 -6.93 28.68 -6.36
C VAL A 370 -6.97 29.08 -7.83
N PRO A 371 -6.23 28.45 -8.73
CA PRO A 371 -6.32 28.74 -10.16
C PRO A 371 -7.70 28.40 -10.75
N ALA A 372 -8.12 29.04 -11.82
CA ALA A 372 -9.30 28.61 -12.56
C ALA A 372 -9.15 27.14 -13.03
N GLY A 373 -10.19 26.34 -12.87
CA GLY A 373 -10.17 24.91 -13.17
C GLY A 373 -9.51 24.01 -12.10
N ALA A 374 -8.91 24.60 -11.06
CA ALA A 374 -8.32 23.85 -9.95
C ALA A 374 -9.38 23.43 -8.93
N ASN A 375 -9.07 22.41 -8.15
CA ASN A 375 -9.87 21.98 -7.03
C ASN A 375 -9.67 22.90 -5.83
N LEU A 376 -10.75 23.16 -5.12
CA LEU A 376 -10.79 23.78 -3.80
C LEU A 376 -11.46 22.80 -2.83
N TYR A 377 -10.75 22.43 -1.78
CA TYR A 377 -11.23 21.52 -0.74
C TYR A 377 -11.52 22.29 0.54
N LEU A 378 -12.68 22.06 1.16
CA LEU A 378 -13.15 22.78 2.36
C LEU A 378 -13.90 21.83 3.30
N PRO A 379 -14.04 22.17 4.61
CA PRO A 379 -14.76 21.34 5.58
C PRO A 379 -16.28 21.30 5.40
N ALA A 380 -16.85 22.24 4.64
CA ALA A 380 -18.28 22.36 4.39
C ALA A 380 -18.55 23.00 3.02
N HIS A 381 -19.82 23.00 2.62
CA HIS A 381 -20.30 23.87 1.55
C HIS A 381 -20.50 25.29 2.09
N TYR A 382 -20.13 26.28 1.29
CA TYR A 382 -20.25 27.70 1.63
C TYR A 382 -20.97 28.43 0.50
N ASP A 383 -22.19 28.84 0.73
CA ASP A 383 -23.05 29.55 -0.26
C ASP A 383 -22.45 30.89 -0.68
N GLU A 384 -21.65 31.50 0.17
CA GLU A 384 -20.96 32.79 -0.08
C GLU A 384 -19.89 32.67 -1.22
N LEU A 385 -19.46 31.49 -1.57
CA LEU A 385 -18.61 31.27 -2.74
C LEU A 385 -19.41 31.42 -4.05
N GLY A 386 -20.73 31.19 -4.01
CA GLY A 386 -21.66 31.44 -5.09
C GLY A 386 -21.23 30.86 -6.43
N THR A 387 -21.27 31.69 -7.49
CA THR A 387 -20.92 31.27 -8.85
C THR A 387 -19.40 31.13 -9.12
N ASP A 388 -18.55 31.47 -8.13
CA ASP A 388 -17.10 31.35 -8.25
C ASP A 388 -16.62 29.92 -8.30
N VAL A 389 -17.43 29.01 -7.76
CA VAL A 389 -17.15 27.57 -7.70
C VAL A 389 -18.29 26.75 -8.28
N THR A 390 -17.97 25.52 -8.70
CA THR A 390 -18.95 24.48 -9.03
C THR A 390 -18.81 23.39 -7.99
N PHE A 391 -19.88 23.06 -7.31
CA PHE A 391 -19.92 21.90 -6.44
C PHE A 391 -20.00 20.63 -7.29
N TRP A 392 -19.11 19.71 -7.03
CA TRP A 392 -19.09 18.43 -7.76
C TRP A 392 -19.06 17.21 -6.82
N HIS A 393 -19.44 17.43 -5.59
CA HIS A 393 -19.63 16.35 -4.62
C HIS A 393 -21.05 15.77 -4.78
N ARG A 394 -21.28 15.10 -5.88
CA ARG A 394 -22.45 14.21 -6.03
C ARG A 394 -22.01 12.78 -5.73
N PRO A 395 -22.87 11.95 -5.09
CA PRO A 395 -22.60 10.52 -5.07
C PRO A 395 -22.38 10.03 -6.52
N PRO A 396 -21.54 9.03 -6.75
CA PRO A 396 -21.37 8.42 -8.06
C PRO A 396 -22.72 8.12 -8.67
N SER A 397 -22.90 8.40 -9.95
CA SER A 397 -24.15 8.06 -10.62
C SER A 397 -24.29 6.53 -10.74
N ALA A 398 -25.51 6.00 -10.78
CA ALA A 398 -25.72 4.59 -11.03
C ALA A 398 -25.03 4.16 -12.34
N GLU A 399 -25.05 5.03 -13.37
CA GLU A 399 -24.36 4.79 -14.63
C GLU A 399 -22.83 4.64 -14.47
N TYR A 400 -22.20 5.44 -13.61
CA TYR A 400 -20.77 5.27 -13.31
C TYR A 400 -20.51 3.94 -12.58
N ALA A 401 -21.36 3.59 -11.61
CA ALA A 401 -21.23 2.35 -10.86
C ALA A 401 -21.33 1.12 -11.77
N ASP A 402 -22.29 1.12 -12.73
CA ASP A 402 -22.44 0.05 -13.70
C ASP A 402 -21.21 -0.07 -14.61
N VAL A 403 -20.67 1.05 -15.11
CA VAL A 403 -19.43 1.04 -15.92
C VAL A 403 -18.23 0.56 -15.13
N LEU A 404 -18.14 0.92 -13.85
CA LEU A 404 -17.06 0.47 -12.98
C LEU A 404 -17.15 -1.03 -12.69
N ASP A 405 -18.33 -1.56 -12.40
CA ASP A 405 -18.52 -3.00 -12.16
C ASP A 405 -18.15 -3.82 -13.40
N ASP A 406 -18.61 -3.42 -14.59
CA ASP A 406 -18.21 -4.04 -15.86
C ASP A 406 -16.67 -4.01 -16.04
N PHE A 407 -16.04 -2.86 -15.73
CA PHE A 407 -14.59 -2.72 -15.85
C PHE A 407 -13.83 -3.63 -14.89
N LEU A 408 -14.28 -3.70 -13.64
CA LEU A 408 -13.66 -4.51 -12.61
C LEU A 408 -13.66 -6.01 -12.93
N ARG A 409 -14.59 -6.49 -13.78
CA ARG A 409 -14.70 -7.90 -14.20
C ARG A 409 -13.93 -8.23 -15.48
N LEU A 410 -13.09 -7.33 -15.97
CA LEU A 410 -12.29 -7.62 -17.18
C LEU A 410 -11.28 -8.74 -17.00
N ASP A 411 -10.85 -9.03 -15.77
CA ASP A 411 -9.96 -10.16 -15.45
C ASP A 411 -10.64 -11.54 -15.65
N GLU A 412 -11.96 -11.60 -15.76
CA GLU A 412 -12.70 -12.79 -16.15
C GLU A 412 -12.52 -13.14 -17.65
N HIS A 413 -12.11 -12.17 -18.46
CA HIS A 413 -12.01 -12.27 -19.92
C HIS A 413 -10.61 -12.03 -20.48
N TYR A 414 -9.75 -11.31 -19.74
CA TYR A 414 -8.42 -10.92 -20.17
C TYR A 414 -7.39 -11.32 -19.10
N SER A 415 -6.40 -12.11 -19.50
CA SER A 415 -5.25 -12.43 -18.67
C SER A 415 -4.23 -11.27 -18.61
N PRO A 416 -3.28 -11.27 -17.69
CA PRO A 416 -2.20 -10.29 -17.69
C PRO A 416 -1.36 -10.27 -18.99
N GLU A 417 -1.24 -11.41 -19.68
CA GLU A 417 -0.60 -11.52 -20.98
C GLU A 417 -1.32 -10.73 -22.07
N ASP A 418 -2.67 -10.71 -22.07
CA ASP A 418 -3.49 -9.94 -23.01
C ASP A 418 -3.30 -8.42 -22.84
N TRP A 419 -2.91 -7.98 -21.65
CA TRP A 419 -2.51 -6.59 -21.42
C TRP A 419 -1.11 -6.32 -21.99
N ASP A 420 -0.20 -7.25 -21.83
CA ASP A 420 1.19 -7.09 -22.27
C ASP A 420 1.30 -7.19 -23.79
N ASP A 421 0.55 -8.09 -24.48
CA ASP A 421 0.50 -8.21 -25.94
C ASP A 421 -0.43 -7.17 -26.59
N ARG A 422 -1.13 -6.37 -25.80
CA ARG A 422 -2.02 -5.27 -26.23
C ARG A 422 -3.35 -5.70 -26.83
N SER A 423 -3.75 -6.96 -26.76
CA SER A 423 -5.05 -7.42 -27.24
C SER A 423 -6.23 -6.77 -26.51
N VAL A 424 -6.04 -6.35 -25.23
CA VAL A 424 -7.01 -5.62 -24.42
C VAL A 424 -7.21 -4.16 -24.86
N VAL A 425 -6.30 -3.56 -25.66
CA VAL A 425 -6.31 -2.13 -26.00
C VAL A 425 -7.63 -1.61 -26.58
N PRO A 426 -8.31 -2.31 -27.51
CA PRO A 426 -9.62 -1.85 -28.01
C PRO A 426 -10.65 -1.70 -26.88
N THR A 427 -10.72 -2.67 -25.99
CA THR A 427 -11.63 -2.70 -24.83
C THR A 427 -11.33 -1.56 -23.85
N LEU A 428 -10.06 -1.30 -23.54
CA LEU A 428 -9.68 -0.19 -22.66
C LEU A 428 -10.05 1.20 -23.25
N ARG A 429 -9.97 1.36 -24.57
CA ARG A 429 -10.43 2.58 -25.26
C ARG A 429 -11.93 2.76 -25.16
N GLU A 430 -12.70 1.68 -25.32
CA GLU A 430 -14.14 1.70 -25.12
C GLU A 430 -14.50 2.12 -23.69
N PHE A 431 -13.88 1.51 -22.67
CA PHE A 431 -14.10 1.89 -21.29
C PHE A 431 -13.72 3.34 -20.99
N ALA A 432 -12.62 3.85 -21.55
CA ALA A 432 -12.26 5.26 -21.39
C ALA A 432 -13.37 6.18 -21.95
N ALA A 433 -13.99 5.83 -23.07
CA ALA A 433 -15.13 6.56 -23.63
C ALA A 433 -16.40 6.41 -22.77
N ARG A 434 -16.72 5.20 -22.28
CA ARG A 434 -17.86 4.95 -21.40
C ARG A 434 -17.73 5.75 -20.10
N PHE A 435 -16.57 5.72 -19.44
CA PHE A 435 -16.31 6.53 -18.24
C PHE A 435 -16.47 8.03 -18.50
N ARG A 436 -15.99 8.57 -19.62
CA ARG A 436 -16.22 9.98 -19.98
C ARG A 436 -17.69 10.30 -20.16
N ALA A 437 -18.47 9.40 -20.73
CA ALA A 437 -19.90 9.59 -20.99
C ALA A 437 -20.72 9.70 -19.70
N THR A 438 -20.25 9.16 -18.57
CA THR A 438 -20.93 9.29 -17.28
C THR A 438 -21.00 10.73 -16.75
N ASN A 439 -20.18 11.66 -17.28
CA ASN A 439 -20.09 13.05 -16.86
C ASN A 439 -19.88 13.24 -15.34
N THR A 440 -19.24 12.26 -14.67
CA THR A 440 -18.84 12.32 -13.28
C THR A 440 -17.36 12.66 -13.14
N GLU A 441 -16.93 13.10 -11.96
CA GLU A 441 -15.51 13.35 -11.70
C GLU A 441 -14.73 12.04 -11.67
N GLU A 442 -15.28 11.02 -11.03
CA GLU A 442 -14.72 9.68 -10.97
C GLU A 442 -14.54 9.10 -12.39
N GLY A 443 -15.57 9.21 -13.23
CA GLY A 443 -15.49 8.80 -14.63
C GLY A 443 -14.44 9.57 -15.42
N THR A 444 -14.29 10.87 -15.16
CA THR A 444 -13.23 11.69 -15.77
C THR A 444 -11.85 11.20 -15.34
N VAL A 445 -11.64 10.93 -14.04
CA VAL A 445 -10.35 10.43 -13.50
C VAL A 445 -10.03 9.05 -14.07
N MET A 446 -11.01 8.13 -14.11
CA MET A 446 -10.84 6.79 -14.71
C MET A 446 -10.46 6.89 -16.19
N ALA A 447 -11.14 7.72 -16.96
CA ALA A 447 -10.84 7.89 -18.38
C ALA A 447 -9.43 8.45 -18.60
N VAL A 448 -9.03 9.47 -17.84
CA VAL A 448 -7.67 10.04 -17.89
C VAL A 448 -6.62 9.00 -17.52
N MET A 449 -6.88 8.17 -16.50
CA MET A 449 -5.97 7.14 -16.09
C MET A 449 -5.87 6.00 -17.11
N LEU A 450 -6.97 5.61 -17.74
CA LEU A 450 -6.96 4.65 -18.85
C LEU A 450 -6.17 5.16 -20.04
N GLU A 451 -6.32 6.43 -20.43
CA GLU A 451 -5.52 7.04 -21.49
C GLU A 451 -4.04 7.07 -21.13
N TYR A 452 -3.70 7.34 -19.86
CA TYR A 452 -2.32 7.26 -19.38
C TYR A 452 -1.74 5.84 -19.54
N VAL A 453 -2.51 4.80 -19.15
CA VAL A 453 -2.10 3.39 -19.29
C VAL A 453 -2.01 3.00 -20.77
N LEU A 454 -2.94 3.41 -21.60
CA LEU A 454 -2.91 3.16 -23.06
C LEU A 454 -1.68 3.76 -23.73
N GLU A 455 -1.25 4.99 -23.33
CA GLU A 455 0.02 5.55 -23.81
C GLU A 455 1.22 4.71 -23.34
N ASP A 456 1.19 4.21 -22.12
CA ASP A 456 2.27 3.37 -21.58
C ASP A 456 2.36 2.04 -22.33
N LEU A 457 1.24 1.35 -22.51
CA LEU A 457 1.16 0.11 -23.28
C LEU A 457 1.65 0.29 -24.73
N SER A 458 1.33 1.43 -25.37
CA SER A 458 1.75 1.70 -26.76
C SER A 458 3.26 1.81 -26.93
N ARG A 459 4.00 2.13 -25.88
CA ARG A 459 5.47 2.32 -25.86
C ARG A 459 6.21 1.18 -25.17
N SER A 460 5.48 0.26 -24.55
CA SER A 460 6.05 -0.81 -23.74
C SER A 460 6.63 -1.91 -24.64
N GLU A 461 7.83 -2.34 -24.35
CA GLU A 461 8.45 -3.55 -24.90
C GLU A 461 8.29 -4.75 -23.95
N ARG A 462 7.31 -4.67 -23.04
CA ARG A 462 7.13 -5.67 -21.97
C ARG A 462 6.85 -7.05 -22.53
N PHE A 463 5.99 -7.14 -23.53
CA PHE A 463 5.63 -8.43 -24.15
C PHE A 463 6.87 -9.12 -24.74
N GLU A 464 7.66 -8.38 -25.50
CA GLU A 464 8.87 -8.88 -26.15
C GLU A 464 9.91 -9.32 -25.10
N ILE A 465 10.09 -8.52 -24.05
CA ILE A 465 11.00 -8.81 -22.93
C ILE A 465 10.57 -10.06 -22.17
N LEU A 466 9.28 -10.18 -21.83
CA LEU A 466 8.76 -11.33 -21.09
C LEU A 466 8.73 -12.60 -21.93
N THR A 467 8.47 -12.50 -23.23
CA THR A 467 8.55 -13.62 -24.18
C THR A 467 9.98 -14.11 -24.30
N ALA A 468 10.95 -13.21 -24.49
CA ALA A 468 12.36 -13.57 -24.51
C ALA A 468 12.84 -14.20 -23.20
N PHE A 469 12.38 -13.65 -22.05
CA PHE A 469 12.68 -14.21 -20.74
C PHE A 469 12.13 -15.63 -20.58
N ARG A 470 10.86 -15.88 -20.93
CA ARG A 470 10.20 -17.18 -20.85
C ARG A 470 10.91 -18.23 -21.70
N ASN A 471 11.40 -17.85 -22.89
CA ASN A 471 12.02 -18.74 -23.85
C ASN A 471 13.55 -18.89 -23.69
N SER A 472 14.16 -18.23 -22.71
CA SER A 472 15.60 -18.28 -22.47
C SER A 472 15.98 -19.59 -21.79
N GLU A 473 16.71 -20.47 -22.50
CA GLU A 473 17.26 -21.71 -21.93
C GLU A 473 18.15 -21.45 -20.71
N HIS A 474 18.88 -20.33 -20.71
CA HIS A 474 19.70 -19.93 -19.58
C HIS A 474 18.84 -19.65 -18.34
N VAL A 475 17.77 -18.86 -18.50
CA VAL A 475 16.83 -18.56 -17.40
C VAL A 475 16.15 -19.84 -16.90
N GLN A 476 15.66 -20.69 -17.81
CA GLN A 476 15.03 -21.97 -17.44
C GLN A 476 15.96 -22.84 -16.62
N ARG A 477 17.23 -22.96 -17.03
CA ARG A 477 18.25 -23.73 -16.29
C ARG A 477 18.50 -23.17 -14.88
N LEU A 478 18.53 -21.84 -14.71
CA LEU A 478 18.65 -21.22 -13.39
C LEU A 478 17.43 -21.48 -12.51
N LEU A 479 16.23 -21.44 -13.08
CA LEU A 479 14.99 -21.77 -12.39
C LEU A 479 14.95 -23.24 -11.96
N GLU A 480 15.40 -24.18 -12.81
CA GLU A 480 15.52 -25.61 -12.48
C GLU A 480 16.46 -25.85 -11.28
N ILE A 481 17.64 -25.21 -11.30
CA ILE A 481 18.57 -25.29 -10.17
C ILE A 481 17.93 -24.73 -8.90
N GLY A 482 17.30 -23.55 -8.97
CA GLY A 482 16.62 -22.92 -7.84
C GLY A 482 15.47 -23.78 -7.31
N ALA A 483 14.66 -24.39 -8.16
CA ALA A 483 13.56 -25.27 -7.76
C ALA A 483 14.08 -26.52 -7.03
N ARG A 484 15.14 -27.15 -7.52
CA ARG A 484 15.80 -28.30 -6.88
C ARG A 484 16.34 -27.93 -5.50
N GLU A 485 17.09 -26.84 -5.40
CA GLU A 485 17.59 -26.33 -4.12
C GLU A 485 16.46 -25.99 -3.14
N ARG A 486 15.33 -25.53 -3.64
CA ARG A 486 14.13 -25.26 -2.83
C ARG A 486 13.59 -26.56 -2.24
N GLU A 487 13.47 -27.61 -3.01
CA GLU A 487 13.00 -28.91 -2.53
C GLU A 487 13.96 -29.53 -1.51
N GLU A 488 15.27 -29.44 -1.73
CA GLU A 488 16.30 -29.97 -0.81
C GLU A 488 16.34 -29.22 0.54
N ARG A 489 16.12 -27.90 0.52
CA ARG A 489 16.16 -27.05 1.74
C ARG A 489 14.88 -27.06 2.54
N LEU A 490 13.75 -27.39 1.91
CA LEU A 490 12.49 -27.47 2.61
C LEU A 490 12.34 -28.85 3.25
N PRO A 491 12.08 -28.94 4.57
CA PRO A 491 11.72 -30.21 5.18
C PRO A 491 10.53 -30.82 4.43
N ALA A 492 10.52 -32.11 4.27
CA ALA A 492 9.39 -32.83 3.69
C ALA A 492 8.09 -32.37 4.36
N PRO A 493 6.98 -32.23 3.64
CA PRO A 493 5.71 -31.85 4.22
C PRO A 493 5.33 -32.89 5.27
N ASP A 494 5.50 -32.53 6.53
CA ASP A 494 4.94 -33.27 7.63
C ASP A 494 3.48 -32.88 7.73
N GLU A 495 2.57 -33.82 7.67
CA GLU A 495 1.11 -33.61 7.72
C GLU A 495 0.66 -32.83 8.97
N SER A 496 1.49 -32.84 10.05
CA SER A 496 1.22 -32.13 11.30
C SER A 496 1.58 -30.63 11.29
N TYR A 497 2.37 -30.14 10.33
CA TYR A 497 2.94 -28.77 10.35
C TYR A 497 2.65 -27.91 9.12
N GLY A 498 1.74 -28.26 8.29
CA GLY A 498 1.22 -27.50 7.16
C GLY A 498 2.20 -26.56 6.41
N TRP A 499 1.81 -26.10 5.27
CA TRP A 499 2.55 -25.18 4.41
C TRP A 499 3.03 -23.89 5.14
N GLY A 500 2.35 -23.43 6.18
CA GLY A 500 2.66 -22.20 6.90
C GLY A 500 4.06 -22.17 7.52
N ARG A 501 4.54 -23.27 8.14
CA ARG A 501 5.89 -23.33 8.74
C ARG A 501 6.98 -23.41 7.68
N ARG A 502 6.69 -24.11 6.59
CA ARG A 502 7.60 -24.23 5.43
C ARG A 502 7.86 -22.86 4.80
N ILE A 503 6.81 -22.05 4.67
CA ILE A 503 6.85 -20.70 4.11
C ILE A 503 7.48 -19.71 5.08
N ALA A 504 7.20 -19.83 6.38
CA ALA A 504 7.80 -18.98 7.40
C ALA A 504 9.33 -19.15 7.44
N LEU A 505 9.84 -20.39 7.26
CA LEU A 505 11.28 -20.65 7.11
C LEU A 505 11.87 -19.96 5.89
N LEU A 506 11.20 -20.01 4.73
CA LEU A 506 11.64 -19.31 3.53
C LEU A 506 11.59 -17.79 3.69
N SER A 507 10.54 -17.27 4.32
CA SER A 507 10.44 -15.85 4.66
C SER A 507 11.59 -15.41 5.58
N ALA A 508 11.90 -16.14 6.64
CA ALA A 508 13.01 -15.85 7.54
C ALA A 508 14.37 -15.92 6.82
N MET A 509 14.58 -16.90 5.93
CA MET A 509 15.81 -17.02 5.12
C MET A 509 15.99 -15.85 4.14
N SER A 510 14.92 -15.26 3.64
CA SER A 510 14.97 -14.12 2.71
C SER A 510 15.26 -12.76 3.39
N PHE A 511 15.38 -12.73 4.72
CA PHE A 511 15.80 -11.53 5.48
C PHE A 511 17.32 -11.41 5.66
N ARG A 512 18.09 -12.43 5.31
CA ARG A 512 19.56 -12.42 5.38
C ARG A 512 20.23 -11.68 4.23
#